data_3c94ba1f81a7ce01fb5eab841ad57f9f
#
_entry.id   3c94ba1f81a7ce01fb5eab841ad57f9f
#
_cell.length_a   1.000
_cell.length_b   1.000
_cell.length_c   1.000
_cell.angle_alpha   90.00
_cell.angle_beta   90.00
_cell.angle_gamma   90.00
#
_symmetry.space_group_name_H-M   'P 1'
#
loop_
_entity.id
_entity.type
_entity.pdbx_description
1 polymer ?
#
loop_
_entity_poly.entity_id
_entity_poly.type
_entity_poly.pdbx_seq_one_letter_code
_entity_poly.pdbx_strand_id
1 'polypeptide(L)'
;SEACSLAGNQKLGNLTVIFDANHIQIEGETKIAFAEDILKRYEAYGWYTDEISFIQPDGSYKEDIEGLTKVLEKAEQVTDRPKFIKVDTLIAWPTPGKTNDPSSHGSALGVDAVRGLKETLGFDPDVDFPVDEEALANARKVAERGLKAHAEWDEAFAKWAAANPDKAA
;
A
#
# COMPACT_ATOMS: atom_id res chain seq x y z
N SER A 1 15.35 8.45 -3.17
CA SER A 1 15.69 8.65 -4.60
C SER A 1 16.71 7.64 -5.09
N GLU A 2 17.86 7.50 -4.43
CA GLU A 2 18.96 6.63 -4.87
C GLU A 2 18.54 5.16 -4.90
N ALA A 3 17.86 4.67 -3.86
CA ALA A 3 17.34 3.30 -3.84
C ALA A 3 16.35 3.03 -4.97
N CYS A 4 15.47 4.01 -5.27
CA CYS A 4 14.51 3.88 -6.36
C CYS A 4 15.20 3.88 -7.74
N SER A 5 16.21 4.72 -7.93
CA SER A 5 17.03 4.74 -9.14
C SER A 5 17.75 3.40 -9.32
N LEU A 6 18.35 2.86 -8.25
CA LEU A 6 19.01 1.55 -8.26
C LEU A 6 18.03 0.42 -8.61
N ALA A 7 16.84 0.40 -8.00
CA ALA A 7 15.81 -0.60 -8.28
C ALA A 7 15.39 -0.60 -9.76
N GLY A 8 15.23 0.59 -10.36
CA GLY A 8 14.96 0.73 -11.79
C GLY A 8 16.10 0.21 -12.65
N ASN A 9 17.36 0.60 -12.34
CA ASN A 9 18.54 0.14 -13.06
C ASN A 9 18.72 -1.39 -13.00
N GLN A 10 18.41 -1.99 -11.85
CA GLN A 10 18.45 -3.44 -11.66
C GLN A 10 17.23 -4.18 -12.19
N LYS A 11 16.22 -3.45 -12.68
CA LYS A 11 14.99 -4.02 -13.26
C LYS A 11 14.29 -4.99 -12.31
N LEU A 12 14.07 -4.57 -11.08
CA LEU A 12 13.43 -5.41 -10.05
C LEU A 12 11.94 -5.63 -10.35
N GLY A 13 11.65 -6.52 -11.29
CA GLY A 13 10.30 -6.78 -11.80
C GLY A 13 9.31 -7.37 -10.79
N ASN A 14 9.76 -7.81 -9.63
CA ASN A 14 8.93 -8.29 -8.53
C ASN A 14 8.62 -7.21 -7.47
N LEU A 15 9.15 -5.98 -7.63
CA LEU A 15 8.92 -4.88 -6.71
C LEU A 15 7.74 -4.02 -7.17
N THR A 16 6.72 -3.88 -6.32
CA THR A 16 5.62 -2.94 -6.50
C THR A 16 5.56 -2.01 -5.30
N VAL A 17 5.54 -0.71 -5.55
CA VAL A 17 5.39 0.33 -4.53
C VAL A 17 4.07 1.04 -4.76
N ILE A 18 3.24 1.13 -3.72
CA ILE A 18 2.00 1.90 -3.72
C ILE A 18 2.26 3.18 -2.93
N PHE A 19 2.00 4.32 -3.55
CA PHE A 19 2.13 5.64 -2.93
C PHE A 19 0.74 6.17 -2.58
N ASP A 20 0.48 6.25 -1.28
CA ASP A 20 -0.70 6.93 -0.74
C ASP A 20 -0.51 8.45 -0.82
N ALA A 21 -1.10 9.04 -1.86
CA ALA A 21 -1.01 10.46 -2.14
C ALA A 21 -2.16 11.21 -1.45
N ASN A 22 -2.11 11.35 -0.15
CA ASN A 22 -3.15 12.00 0.65
C ASN A 22 -3.01 13.53 0.72
N HIS A 23 -2.01 14.11 0.06
CA HIS A 23 -1.78 15.56 -0.10
C HIS A 23 -1.53 16.36 1.19
N ILE A 24 -1.39 15.70 2.33
CA ILE A 24 -1.18 16.33 3.63
C ILE A 24 0.20 15.98 4.20
N GLN A 25 0.79 16.93 4.87
CA GLN A 25 2.00 16.82 5.70
C GLN A 25 1.72 17.49 7.06
N ILE A 26 2.68 17.40 7.99
CA ILE A 26 2.52 17.89 9.37
C ILE A 26 1.99 19.32 9.45
N GLU A 27 2.52 20.23 8.61
CA GLU A 27 2.23 21.66 8.65
C GLU A 27 1.19 22.12 7.59
N GLY A 28 0.53 21.18 6.91
CA GLY A 28 -0.49 21.52 5.91
C GLY A 28 -0.44 20.70 4.64
N GLU A 29 -0.81 21.31 3.52
CA GLU A 29 -0.81 20.62 2.23
C GLU A 29 0.62 20.42 1.69
N THR A 30 0.86 19.26 1.08
CA THR A 30 2.17 18.91 0.49
C THR A 30 2.60 19.87 -0.62
N LYS A 31 1.66 20.53 -1.31
CA LYS A 31 1.96 21.46 -2.41
C LYS A 31 2.87 22.63 -2.05
N ILE A 32 3.01 22.97 -0.76
CA ILE A 32 3.91 24.03 -0.30
C ILE A 32 5.39 23.61 -0.31
N ALA A 33 5.67 22.30 -0.34
CA ALA A 33 7.03 21.76 -0.28
C ALA A 33 7.33 20.75 -1.40
N PHE A 34 6.31 20.24 -2.07
CA PHE A 34 6.40 19.14 -3.03
C PHE A 34 5.45 19.42 -4.21
N ALA A 35 6.00 19.83 -5.34
CA ALA A 35 5.24 20.31 -6.50
C ALA A 35 5.54 19.53 -7.80
N GLU A 36 6.48 18.61 -7.77
CA GLU A 36 6.81 17.84 -8.96
C GLU A 36 5.78 16.72 -9.26
N ASP A 37 5.76 16.31 -10.53
CA ASP A 37 5.05 15.13 -10.99
C ASP A 37 5.80 13.86 -10.56
N ILE A 38 5.30 13.21 -9.52
CA ILE A 38 5.95 12.03 -8.95
C ILE A 38 5.98 10.86 -9.94
N LEU A 39 4.97 10.70 -10.79
CA LEU A 39 4.95 9.61 -11.78
C LEU A 39 6.07 9.79 -12.79
N LYS A 40 6.25 10.99 -13.32
CA LYS A 40 7.38 11.30 -14.22
C LYS A 40 8.75 11.11 -13.58
N ARG A 41 8.86 11.37 -12.26
CA ARG A 41 10.09 11.08 -11.54
C ARG A 41 10.41 9.59 -11.58
N TYR A 42 9.42 8.73 -11.30
CA TYR A 42 9.63 7.27 -11.30
C TYR A 42 9.79 6.73 -12.72
N GLU A 43 9.12 7.28 -13.73
CA GLU A 43 9.38 6.98 -15.14
C GLU A 43 10.84 7.25 -15.53
N ALA A 44 11.41 8.37 -15.06
CA ALA A 44 12.82 8.70 -15.28
C ALA A 44 13.79 7.71 -14.61
N TYR A 45 13.37 7.04 -13.52
CA TYR A 45 14.11 5.93 -12.91
C TYR A 45 13.96 4.60 -13.68
N GLY A 46 13.13 4.54 -14.72
CA GLY A 46 12.86 3.32 -15.50
C GLY A 46 11.77 2.43 -14.89
N TRP A 47 10.93 2.96 -14.01
CA TRP A 47 9.80 2.24 -13.44
C TRP A 47 8.58 2.29 -14.37
N TYR A 48 7.74 1.29 -14.29
CA TYR A 48 6.36 1.38 -14.75
C TYR A 48 5.56 2.22 -13.78
N THR A 49 4.69 3.10 -14.27
CA THR A 49 3.82 3.94 -13.45
C THR A 49 2.37 3.80 -13.84
N ASP A 50 1.47 3.85 -12.88
CA ASP A 50 0.04 3.96 -13.08
C ASP A 50 -0.59 4.71 -11.90
N GLU A 51 -1.83 5.18 -12.04
CA GLU A 51 -2.51 5.91 -10.96
C GLU A 51 -4.01 5.61 -10.90
N ILE A 52 -4.57 5.83 -9.73
CA ILE A 52 -6.01 5.85 -9.48
C ILE A 52 -6.33 6.91 -8.44
N SER A 53 -7.47 7.57 -8.58
CA SER A 53 -7.97 8.53 -7.59
C SER A 53 -9.26 8.04 -6.95
N PHE A 54 -9.30 8.05 -5.62
CA PHE A 54 -10.52 7.88 -4.84
C PHE A 54 -11.24 9.22 -4.61
N ILE A 55 -10.56 10.34 -4.94
CA ILE A 55 -11.16 11.68 -4.93
C ILE A 55 -11.85 11.90 -6.27
N GLN A 56 -13.15 12.11 -6.24
CA GLN A 56 -13.97 12.30 -7.43
C GLN A 56 -13.83 13.74 -7.97
N PRO A 57 -14.18 14.00 -9.25
CA PRO A 57 -14.10 15.34 -9.84
C PRO A 57 -14.91 16.42 -9.13
N ASP A 58 -15.95 16.03 -8.39
CA ASP A 58 -16.77 16.92 -7.56
C ASP A 58 -16.20 17.15 -6.14
N GLY A 59 -15.04 16.56 -5.86
CA GLY A 59 -14.37 16.60 -4.55
C GLY A 59 -14.90 15.59 -3.53
N SER A 60 -15.90 14.79 -3.87
CA SER A 60 -16.35 13.69 -3.01
C SER A 60 -15.29 12.56 -2.98
N TYR A 61 -15.39 11.70 -1.98
CA TYR A 61 -14.46 10.57 -1.83
C TYR A 61 -15.21 9.24 -1.94
N LYS A 62 -14.68 8.36 -2.76
CA LYS A 62 -15.21 7.00 -2.91
C LYS A 62 -14.07 6.04 -3.23
N GLU A 63 -13.87 5.07 -2.36
CA GLU A 63 -12.92 3.98 -2.59
C GLU A 63 -13.37 3.15 -3.79
N ASP A 64 -12.58 3.16 -4.86
CA ASP A 64 -12.79 2.35 -6.06
C ASP A 64 -11.90 1.11 -5.99
N ILE A 65 -12.33 0.13 -5.22
CA ILE A 65 -11.60 -1.13 -5.03
C ILE A 65 -11.50 -1.94 -6.33
N GLU A 66 -12.54 -1.91 -7.17
CA GLU A 66 -12.49 -2.59 -8.47
C GLU A 66 -11.47 -1.94 -9.42
N GLY A 67 -11.43 -0.60 -9.45
CA GLY A 67 -10.45 0.15 -10.21
C GLY A 67 -9.03 -0.11 -9.72
N LEU A 68 -8.81 -0.10 -8.40
CA LEU A 68 -7.51 -0.42 -7.81
C LEU A 68 -7.08 -1.86 -8.17
N THR A 69 -8.00 -2.82 -8.09
CA THR A 69 -7.71 -4.20 -8.48
C THR A 69 -7.22 -4.29 -9.93
N LYS A 70 -7.91 -3.62 -10.86
CA LYS A 70 -7.50 -3.59 -12.29
C LYS A 70 -6.12 -2.97 -12.50
N VAL A 71 -5.81 -1.88 -11.76
CA VAL A 71 -4.49 -1.24 -11.82
C VAL A 71 -3.41 -2.18 -11.33
N LEU A 72 -3.65 -2.91 -10.24
CA LEU A 72 -2.70 -3.88 -9.68
C LEU A 72 -2.54 -5.10 -10.60
N GLU A 73 -3.61 -5.66 -11.13
CA GLU A 73 -3.55 -6.77 -12.11
C GLU A 73 -2.75 -6.39 -13.35
N LYS A 74 -2.94 -5.17 -13.86
CA LYS A 74 -2.16 -4.65 -14.98
C LYS A 74 -0.67 -4.49 -14.61
N ALA A 75 -0.38 -4.00 -13.41
CA ALA A 75 0.98 -3.88 -12.91
C ALA A 75 1.68 -5.25 -12.73
N GLU A 76 0.96 -6.29 -12.35
CA GLU A 76 1.49 -7.66 -12.22
C GLU A 76 2.01 -8.23 -13.56
N GLN A 77 1.43 -7.80 -14.68
CA GLN A 77 1.90 -8.23 -16.01
C GLN A 77 3.25 -7.61 -16.40
N VAL A 78 3.69 -6.56 -15.70
CA VAL A 78 4.97 -5.90 -15.93
C VAL A 78 6.05 -6.60 -15.10
N THR A 79 6.84 -7.47 -15.73
CA THR A 79 7.84 -8.31 -15.05
C THR A 79 9.29 -7.88 -15.29
N ASP A 80 9.52 -6.91 -16.18
CA ASP A 80 10.85 -6.47 -16.62
C ASP A 80 11.37 -5.22 -15.88
N ARG A 81 10.55 -4.61 -15.03
CA ARG A 81 10.89 -3.40 -14.27
C ARG A 81 10.04 -3.24 -13.02
N PRO A 82 10.46 -2.48 -12.00
CA PRO A 82 9.64 -2.20 -10.83
C PRO A 82 8.44 -1.31 -11.17
N LYS A 83 7.42 -1.35 -10.32
CA LYS A 83 6.14 -0.66 -10.50
C LYS A 83 5.89 0.35 -9.40
N PHE A 84 5.40 1.52 -9.76
CA PHE A 84 5.00 2.58 -8.85
C PHE A 84 3.55 2.98 -9.14
N ILE A 85 2.67 2.73 -8.19
CA ILE A 85 1.23 3.00 -8.30
C ILE A 85 0.88 4.13 -7.35
N LYS A 86 0.38 5.24 -7.89
CA LYS A 86 -0.12 6.36 -7.10
C LYS A 86 -1.61 6.18 -6.84
N VAL A 87 -2.02 6.31 -5.58
CA VAL A 87 -3.42 6.29 -5.16
C VAL A 87 -3.74 7.62 -4.49
N ASP A 88 -4.58 8.45 -5.10
CA ASP A 88 -5.04 9.70 -4.48
C ASP A 88 -6.11 9.41 -3.44
N THR A 89 -5.83 9.80 -2.21
CA THR A 89 -6.66 9.53 -1.03
C THR A 89 -6.88 10.79 -0.17
N LEU A 90 -7.68 10.67 0.87
CA LEU A 90 -7.82 11.68 1.93
C LEU A 90 -7.35 11.10 3.26
N ILE A 91 -6.41 11.79 3.91
CA ILE A 91 -5.93 11.37 5.23
C ILE A 91 -7.09 11.29 6.23
N ALA A 92 -7.08 10.28 7.08
CA ALA A 92 -8.05 10.03 8.16
C ALA A 92 -9.51 9.91 7.70
N TRP A 93 -9.78 9.67 6.42
CA TRP A 93 -11.14 9.36 5.97
C TRP A 93 -11.60 7.99 6.54
N PRO A 94 -12.85 7.84 7.00
CA PRO A 94 -13.94 8.82 7.09
C PRO A 94 -14.13 9.43 8.50
N THR A 95 -13.07 9.75 9.20
CA THR A 95 -13.15 10.25 10.58
C THR A 95 -13.85 11.60 10.65
N PRO A 96 -14.96 11.73 11.38
CA PRO A 96 -15.66 13.01 11.53
C PRO A 96 -14.76 14.11 12.09
N GLY A 97 -14.72 15.26 11.39
CA GLY A 97 -13.93 16.44 11.79
C GLY A 97 -12.41 16.27 11.73
N LYS A 98 -11.93 15.15 11.19
CA LYS A 98 -10.49 14.84 11.05
C LYS A 98 -10.07 14.45 9.64
N THR A 99 -11.02 14.16 8.74
CA THR A 99 -10.73 13.88 7.34
C THR A 99 -10.07 15.07 6.68
N ASN A 100 -8.97 14.84 5.97
CA ASN A 100 -8.17 15.85 5.26
C ASN A 100 -7.63 16.97 6.17
N ASP A 101 -7.44 16.70 7.46
CA ASP A 101 -6.93 17.66 8.43
C ASP A 101 -5.44 17.37 8.73
N PRO A 102 -4.54 18.37 8.65
CA PRO A 102 -3.11 18.17 8.92
C PRO A 102 -2.81 17.59 10.32
N SER A 103 -3.65 17.88 11.33
CA SER A 103 -3.47 17.31 12.66
C SER A 103 -3.56 15.78 12.69
N SER A 104 -4.18 15.18 11.67
CA SER A 104 -4.28 13.72 11.53
C SER A 104 -2.98 13.05 11.10
N HIS A 105 -1.98 13.82 10.64
CA HIS A 105 -0.72 13.26 10.13
C HIS A 105 0.14 12.59 11.21
N GLY A 106 0.14 13.10 12.43
CA GLY A 106 1.00 12.55 13.49
C GLY A 106 0.48 12.74 14.91
N SER A 107 -0.71 13.32 15.09
CA SER A 107 -1.34 13.49 16.39
C SER A 107 -2.42 12.44 16.65
N ALA A 108 -2.66 12.12 17.92
CA ALA A 108 -3.79 11.28 18.29
C ALA A 108 -5.10 11.93 17.84
N LEU A 109 -6.00 11.15 17.26
CA LEU A 109 -7.32 11.64 16.82
C LEU A 109 -8.19 12.14 17.99
N GLY A 110 -8.01 11.56 19.18
CA GLY A 110 -8.81 11.80 20.35
C GLY A 110 -9.99 10.83 20.48
N VAL A 111 -10.47 10.65 21.71
CA VAL A 111 -11.51 9.64 22.04
C VAL A 111 -12.78 9.85 21.23
N ASP A 112 -13.28 11.08 21.15
CA ASP A 112 -14.54 11.37 20.46
C ASP A 112 -14.45 11.10 18.96
N ALA A 113 -13.34 11.46 18.32
CA ALA A 113 -13.12 11.21 16.91
C ALA A 113 -12.99 9.70 16.60
N VAL A 114 -12.33 8.94 17.49
CA VAL A 114 -12.23 7.47 17.36
C VAL A 114 -13.61 6.82 17.52
N ARG A 115 -14.43 7.27 18.47
CA ARG A 115 -15.80 6.79 18.63
C ARG A 115 -16.64 7.08 17.38
N GLY A 116 -16.63 8.32 16.90
CA GLY A 116 -17.33 8.69 15.67
C GLY A 116 -16.86 7.94 14.43
N LEU A 117 -15.57 7.63 14.33
CA LEU A 117 -15.03 6.78 13.26
C LEU A 117 -15.60 5.35 13.35
N LYS A 118 -15.59 4.73 14.54
CA LYS A 118 -16.16 3.39 14.75
C LYS A 118 -17.65 3.37 14.35
N GLU A 119 -18.44 4.33 14.80
CA GLU A 119 -19.86 4.46 14.43
C GLU A 119 -20.04 4.60 12.90
N THR A 120 -19.24 5.45 12.26
CA THR A 120 -19.26 5.65 10.80
C THR A 120 -18.95 4.36 10.03
N LEU A 121 -18.05 3.53 10.55
CA LEU A 121 -17.65 2.26 9.96
C LEU A 121 -18.54 1.07 10.39
N GLY A 122 -19.55 1.30 11.24
CA GLY A 122 -20.46 0.26 11.71
C GLY A 122 -19.90 -0.62 12.83
N PHE A 123 -18.83 -0.20 13.50
CA PHE A 123 -18.29 -0.88 14.68
C PHE A 123 -18.94 -0.36 15.97
N ASP A 124 -18.94 -1.18 17.00
CA ASP A 124 -19.33 -0.77 18.35
C ASP A 124 -18.28 0.23 18.90
N PRO A 125 -18.70 1.48 19.24
CA PRO A 125 -17.76 2.50 19.73
C PRO A 125 -17.16 2.17 21.10
N ASP A 126 -17.77 1.28 21.88
CA ASP A 126 -17.35 0.92 23.22
C ASP A 126 -16.42 -0.31 23.26
N VAL A 127 -16.26 -1.00 22.13
CA VAL A 127 -15.37 -2.17 22.02
C VAL A 127 -14.01 -1.74 21.51
N ASP A 128 -12.96 -1.95 22.31
CA ASP A 128 -11.59 -1.74 21.87
C ASP A 128 -11.11 -2.90 20.97
N PHE A 129 -10.42 -2.53 19.87
CA PHE A 129 -9.87 -3.49 18.91
C PHE A 129 -10.88 -4.53 18.42
N PRO A 130 -12.04 -4.10 17.86
CA PRO A 130 -13.02 -5.04 17.32
C PRO A 130 -12.40 -5.88 16.20
N VAL A 131 -12.64 -7.19 16.23
CA VAL A 131 -12.14 -8.13 15.22
C VAL A 131 -13.35 -8.81 14.58
N ASP A 132 -13.43 -8.69 13.26
CA ASP A 132 -14.38 -9.48 12.48
C ASP A 132 -13.89 -10.92 12.34
N GLU A 133 -14.69 -11.87 12.77
CA GLU A 133 -14.31 -13.29 12.82
C GLU A 133 -14.13 -13.91 11.42
N GLU A 134 -14.90 -13.46 10.43
CA GLU A 134 -14.75 -13.91 9.04
C GLU A 134 -13.43 -13.41 8.45
N ALA A 135 -13.13 -12.12 8.66
CA ALA A 135 -11.87 -11.51 8.23
C ALA A 135 -10.67 -12.20 8.90
N LEU A 136 -10.77 -12.50 10.21
CA LEU A 136 -9.73 -13.21 10.95
C LEU A 136 -9.52 -14.63 10.41
N ALA A 137 -10.61 -15.37 10.19
CA ALA A 137 -10.54 -16.72 9.63
C ALA A 137 -9.91 -16.72 8.23
N ASN A 138 -10.24 -15.73 7.40
CA ASN A 138 -9.63 -15.56 6.08
C ASN A 138 -8.14 -15.23 6.17
N ALA A 139 -7.75 -14.30 7.04
CA ALA A 139 -6.35 -13.92 7.25
C ALA A 139 -5.49 -15.11 7.72
N ARG A 140 -6.04 -15.97 8.58
CA ARG A 140 -5.35 -17.19 9.08
C ARG A 140 -5.02 -18.22 8.00
N LYS A 141 -5.76 -18.24 6.86
CA LYS A 141 -5.44 -19.11 5.72
C LYS A 141 -4.08 -18.82 5.09
N VAL A 142 -3.52 -17.63 5.32
CA VAL A 142 -2.15 -17.28 4.90
C VAL A 142 -1.13 -18.25 5.51
N ALA A 143 -1.30 -18.65 6.76
CA ALA A 143 -0.36 -19.56 7.44
C ALA A 143 -0.28 -20.93 6.72
N GLU A 144 -1.41 -21.48 6.30
CA GLU A 144 -1.45 -22.77 5.58
C GLU A 144 -0.73 -22.67 4.23
N ARG A 145 -1.03 -21.61 3.45
CA ARG A 145 -0.35 -21.36 2.17
C ARG A 145 1.14 -21.13 2.35
N GLY A 146 1.53 -20.35 3.38
CA GLY A 146 2.90 -20.08 3.70
C GLY A 146 3.71 -21.31 4.08
N LEU A 147 3.15 -22.18 4.94
CA LEU A 147 3.79 -23.44 5.32
C LEU A 147 4.01 -24.35 4.12
N LYS A 148 3.03 -24.46 3.22
CA LYS A 148 3.17 -25.24 1.99
C LYS A 148 4.26 -24.68 1.09
N ALA A 149 4.24 -23.38 0.80
CA ALA A 149 5.24 -22.71 -0.04
C ALA A 149 6.65 -22.83 0.55
N HIS A 150 6.78 -22.73 1.89
CA HIS A 150 8.06 -22.88 2.59
C HIS A 150 8.60 -24.31 2.43
N ALA A 151 7.77 -25.33 2.60
CA ALA A 151 8.19 -26.72 2.41
C ALA A 151 8.64 -27.01 0.97
N GLU A 152 7.92 -26.47 -0.03
CA GLU A 152 8.30 -26.58 -1.44
C GLU A 152 9.65 -25.89 -1.72
N TRP A 153 9.88 -24.72 -1.10
CA TRP A 153 11.15 -24.02 -1.20
C TRP A 153 12.30 -24.79 -0.54
N ASP A 154 12.10 -25.33 0.67
CA ASP A 154 13.10 -26.12 1.40
C ASP A 154 13.55 -27.32 0.57
N GLU A 155 12.61 -28.03 -0.06
CA GLU A 155 12.91 -29.16 -0.95
C GLU A 155 13.71 -28.71 -2.18
N ALA A 156 13.30 -27.61 -2.83
CA ALA A 156 14.00 -27.07 -3.98
C ALA A 156 15.41 -26.57 -3.61
N PHE A 157 15.54 -25.90 -2.46
CA PHE A 157 16.83 -25.42 -1.95
C PHE A 157 17.77 -26.60 -1.62
N ALA A 158 17.28 -27.65 -0.98
CA ALA A 158 18.09 -28.83 -0.67
C ALA A 158 18.64 -29.51 -1.93
N LYS A 159 17.83 -29.62 -2.99
CA LYS A 159 18.26 -30.14 -4.28
C LYS A 159 19.32 -29.22 -4.93
N TRP A 160 19.11 -27.92 -4.89
CA TRP A 160 20.06 -26.94 -5.44
C TRP A 160 21.38 -26.95 -4.66
N ALA A 161 21.33 -26.98 -3.32
CA ALA A 161 22.50 -26.99 -2.45
C ALA A 161 23.35 -28.26 -2.68
N ALA A 162 22.71 -29.42 -2.83
CA ALA A 162 23.40 -30.67 -3.17
C ALA A 162 24.11 -30.60 -4.53
N ALA A 163 23.53 -29.89 -5.50
CA ALA A 163 24.15 -29.69 -6.82
C ALA A 163 25.19 -28.58 -6.86
N ASN A 164 25.24 -27.69 -5.86
CA ASN A 164 26.12 -26.52 -5.80
C ASN A 164 26.77 -26.35 -4.42
N PRO A 165 27.51 -27.32 -3.89
CA PRO A 165 27.98 -27.30 -2.50
C PRO A 165 28.84 -26.06 -2.17
N ASP A 166 29.67 -25.62 -3.12
CA ASP A 166 30.58 -24.48 -2.94
C ASP A 166 29.85 -23.12 -2.87
N LYS A 167 28.57 -23.06 -3.32
CA LYS A 167 27.75 -21.87 -3.29
C LYS A 167 26.72 -21.88 -2.16
N ALA A 168 26.48 -23.05 -1.59
CA ALA A 168 25.52 -23.26 -0.51
C ALA A 168 26.17 -23.16 0.89
N ALA A 169 27.51 -23.16 0.95
CA ALA A 169 28.30 -22.93 2.17
C ALA A 169 28.40 -21.42 2.45
#